data_1082c741718665fa1174a36713e8f0bd
#
_entry.id   1082c741718665fa1174a36713e8f0bd
#
_cell.length_a   1.000
_cell.length_b   1.000
_cell.length_c   1.000
_cell.angle_alpha   90.00
_cell.angle_beta   90.00
_cell.angle_gamma   90.00
#
_symmetry.space_group_name_H-M   'P 1'
#
loop_
_entity.id
_entity.type
_entity.pdbx_description
1 polymer ?
#
loop_
_entity_poly.entity_id
_entity_poly.type
_entity_poly.pdbx_seq_one_letter_code
_entity_poly.pdbx_strand_id
1 'polypeptide(L)'
;FMVRIPIARTGGYLNLGDVIIYFTAFTFGPVSALVAGGLGTAITDLISGYSQWAPISLLAHGLQGLVAGLIASIAWRGKPSAFNPFWVIAAAAGTVVMAGGYLIAQILMLGVGAALFELPWNLLQNLIGLAGAIPLTIAVRQAYPPVTQLRW
;
A
#
# COMPACT_ATOMS: atom_id res chain seq x y z
N PHE A 1 -0.04 -14.96 -4.54
CA PHE A 1 0.77 -14.85 -5.73
C PHE A 1 0.06 -13.97 -6.74
N MET A 2 0.74 -13.15 -7.43
CA MET A 2 0.36 -11.83 -7.89
C MET A 2 -0.61 -11.84 -9.06
N VAL A 3 -1.80 -11.31 -8.84
CA VAL A 3 -2.63 -10.81 -9.95
C VAL A 3 -1.95 -9.54 -10.44
N ARG A 4 -1.39 -9.58 -11.65
CA ARG A 4 -0.82 -8.43 -12.34
C ARG A 4 -1.66 -8.11 -13.55
N ILE A 5 -2.05 -6.86 -13.67
CA ILE A 5 -2.73 -6.34 -14.85
C ILE A 5 -1.74 -5.38 -15.53
N PRO A 6 -1.13 -5.79 -16.66
CA PRO A 6 -0.12 -4.96 -17.32
C PRO A 6 -0.74 -3.69 -17.89
N ILE A 7 -0.01 -2.58 -17.77
CA ILE A 7 -0.35 -1.29 -18.37
C ILE A 7 0.44 -1.19 -19.68
N ALA A 8 -0.24 -1.42 -20.80
CA ALA A 8 0.38 -1.66 -22.11
C ALA A 8 1.30 -0.53 -22.63
N ARG A 9 1.17 0.70 -22.13
CA ARG A 9 1.87 1.88 -22.66
C ARG A 9 3.20 2.18 -21.97
N THR A 10 3.37 1.75 -20.72
CA THR A 10 4.50 2.15 -19.87
C THR A 10 5.30 0.96 -19.38
N GLY A 11 4.79 -0.26 -19.59
CA GLY A 11 5.36 -1.48 -19.03
C GLY A 11 5.13 -1.62 -17.50
N GLY A 12 4.36 -0.70 -16.90
CA GLY A 12 3.91 -0.83 -15.51
C GLY A 12 2.83 -1.92 -15.36
N TYR A 13 2.45 -2.21 -14.14
CA TYR A 13 1.38 -3.16 -13.85
C TYR A 13 0.61 -2.77 -12.58
N LEU A 14 -0.69 -3.04 -12.57
CA LEU A 14 -1.48 -3.02 -11.34
C LEU A 14 -1.32 -4.34 -10.59
N ASN A 15 -1.25 -4.27 -9.27
CA ASN A 15 -1.21 -5.45 -8.41
C ASN A 15 -2.10 -5.27 -7.17
N LEU A 16 -2.36 -6.36 -6.46
CA LEU A 16 -3.16 -6.34 -5.23
C LEU A 16 -2.30 -6.14 -3.96
N GLY A 17 -1.04 -5.72 -4.11
CA GLY A 17 -0.12 -5.52 -3.00
C GLY A 17 -0.65 -4.51 -1.98
N ASP A 18 -1.29 -3.44 -2.43
CA ASP A 18 -1.84 -2.40 -1.56
C ASP A 18 -2.95 -2.91 -0.63
N VAL A 19 -3.68 -3.97 -1.02
CA VAL A 19 -4.62 -4.66 -0.10
C VAL A 19 -3.87 -5.17 1.12
N ILE A 20 -2.73 -5.83 0.91
CA ILE A 20 -1.92 -6.40 2.00
C ILE A 20 -1.22 -5.30 2.79
N ILE A 21 -0.74 -4.25 2.13
CA ILE A 21 -0.08 -3.11 2.80
C ILE A 21 -1.05 -2.44 3.76
N TYR A 22 -2.25 -2.05 3.29
CA TYR A 22 -3.25 -1.42 4.14
C TYR A 22 -3.82 -2.38 5.19
N PHE A 23 -4.07 -3.64 4.84
CA PHE A 23 -4.46 -4.66 5.83
C PHE A 23 -3.42 -4.77 6.94
N THR A 24 -2.14 -4.83 6.60
CA THR A 24 -1.04 -4.92 7.58
C THR A 24 -0.96 -3.64 8.42
N ALA A 25 -1.07 -2.46 7.79
CA ALA A 25 -1.08 -1.17 8.47
C ALA A 25 -2.22 -1.07 9.50
N PHE A 26 -3.42 -1.48 9.11
CA PHE A 26 -4.58 -1.40 9.97
C PHE A 26 -4.56 -2.45 11.07
N THR A 27 -4.05 -3.64 10.79
CA THR A 27 -4.10 -4.79 11.72
C THR A 27 -2.88 -4.85 12.62
N PHE A 28 -1.67 -4.79 12.07
CA PHE A 28 -0.41 -5.03 12.75
C PHE A 28 0.40 -3.76 13.05
N GLY A 29 0.01 -2.62 12.50
CA GLY A 29 0.63 -1.33 12.78
C GLY A 29 1.73 -0.91 11.81
N PRO A 30 2.43 0.21 12.13
CA PRO A 30 3.29 0.91 11.17
C PRO A 30 4.55 0.15 10.78
N VAL A 31 5.23 -0.49 11.74
CA VAL A 31 6.50 -1.19 11.46
C VAL A 31 6.26 -2.41 10.59
N SER A 32 5.22 -3.20 10.91
CA SER A 32 4.83 -4.36 10.10
C SER A 32 4.45 -3.95 8.67
N ALA A 33 3.74 -2.83 8.52
CA ALA A 33 3.33 -2.33 7.21
C ALA A 33 4.50 -1.75 6.40
N LEU A 34 5.47 -1.09 7.06
CA LEU A 34 6.73 -0.66 6.43
C LEU A 34 7.46 -1.85 5.81
N VAL A 35 7.61 -2.92 6.59
CA VAL A 35 8.33 -4.13 6.16
C VAL A 35 7.56 -4.85 5.05
N ALA A 36 6.27 -5.09 5.25
CA ALA A 36 5.44 -5.79 4.27
C ALA A 36 5.33 -5.02 2.95
N GLY A 37 5.10 -3.70 3.02
CA GLY A 37 5.03 -2.83 1.84
C GLY A 37 6.38 -2.72 1.15
N GLY A 38 7.42 -2.33 1.87
CA GLY A 38 8.73 -2.09 1.30
C GLY A 38 9.39 -3.35 0.75
N LEU A 39 9.66 -4.32 1.63
CA LEU A 39 10.34 -5.56 1.20
C LEU A 39 9.48 -6.40 0.28
N GLY A 40 8.17 -6.50 0.55
CA GLY A 40 7.25 -7.28 -0.27
C GLY A 40 7.21 -6.80 -1.72
N THR A 41 7.11 -5.49 -1.95
CA THR A 41 7.07 -4.93 -3.31
C THR A 41 8.43 -4.95 -3.98
N ALA A 42 9.51 -4.65 -3.27
CA ALA A 42 10.87 -4.71 -3.81
C ALA A 42 11.25 -6.13 -4.27
N ILE A 43 10.96 -7.14 -3.45
CA ILE A 43 11.17 -8.55 -3.82
C ILE A 43 10.31 -8.92 -5.02
N THR A 44 9.07 -8.44 -5.05
CA THR A 44 8.17 -8.63 -6.18
C THR A 44 8.77 -8.10 -7.49
N ASP A 45 9.32 -6.89 -7.46
CA ASP A 45 9.95 -6.28 -8.64
C ASP A 45 11.17 -7.07 -9.10
N LEU A 46 12.02 -7.50 -8.17
CA LEU A 46 13.20 -8.33 -8.49
C LEU A 46 12.82 -9.64 -9.17
N ILE A 47 11.86 -10.37 -8.61
CA ILE A 47 11.40 -11.66 -9.18
C ILE A 47 10.67 -11.46 -10.53
N SER A 48 10.12 -10.27 -10.73
CA SER A 48 9.31 -9.94 -11.91
C SER A 48 10.08 -9.40 -13.08
N GLY A 49 11.40 -9.18 -12.92
CA GLY A 49 12.24 -8.58 -13.95
C GLY A 49 12.19 -7.03 -13.99
N TYR A 50 11.63 -6.40 -12.96
CA TYR A 50 11.55 -4.94 -12.81
C TYR A 50 12.56 -4.41 -11.78
N SER A 51 13.78 -4.97 -11.77
CA SER A 51 14.81 -4.70 -10.76
C SER A 51 15.15 -3.21 -10.58
N GLN A 52 15.01 -2.41 -11.64
CA GLN A 52 15.21 -0.96 -11.60
C GLN A 52 14.18 -0.24 -10.72
N TRP A 53 12.99 -0.83 -10.53
CA TRP A 53 11.93 -0.29 -9.69
C TRP A 53 12.04 -0.72 -8.23
N ALA A 54 12.74 -1.81 -7.94
CA ALA A 54 12.82 -2.38 -6.59
C ALA A 54 13.24 -1.39 -5.49
N PRO A 55 14.24 -0.50 -5.68
CA PRO A 55 14.57 0.51 -4.68
C PRO A 55 13.47 1.54 -4.48
N ILE A 56 12.77 1.90 -5.56
CA ILE A 56 11.68 2.88 -5.54
C ILE A 56 10.48 2.29 -4.82
N SER A 57 10.12 1.05 -5.16
CA SER A 57 9.03 0.32 -4.54
C SER A 57 9.29 0.07 -3.04
N LEU A 58 10.54 -0.25 -2.68
CA LEU A 58 10.95 -0.38 -1.28
C LEU A 58 10.59 0.89 -0.47
N LEU A 59 10.94 2.05 -1.01
CA LEU A 59 10.71 3.32 -0.32
C LEU A 59 9.26 3.77 -0.42
N ALA A 60 8.67 3.78 -1.61
CA ALA A 60 7.33 4.30 -1.83
C ALA A 60 6.27 3.50 -1.06
N HIS A 61 6.25 2.18 -1.21
CA HIS A 61 5.29 1.30 -0.52
C HIS A 61 5.65 1.08 0.95
N GLY A 62 6.94 1.09 1.31
CA GLY A 62 7.35 1.05 2.70
C GLY A 62 6.87 2.27 3.48
N LEU A 63 7.11 3.47 2.95
CA LEU A 63 6.65 4.72 3.56
C LEU A 63 5.12 4.86 3.53
N GLN A 64 4.45 4.40 2.46
CA GLN A 64 3.00 4.29 2.40
C GLN A 64 2.46 3.49 3.60
N GLY A 65 2.99 2.29 3.80
CA GLY A 65 2.58 1.41 4.89
C GLY A 65 2.86 2.02 6.27
N LEU A 66 4.05 2.62 6.44
CA LEU A 66 4.44 3.31 7.67
C LEU A 66 3.47 4.43 8.02
N VAL A 67 3.23 5.35 7.09
CA VAL A 67 2.35 6.51 7.29
C VAL A 67 0.92 6.07 7.55
N ALA A 68 0.40 5.13 6.75
CA ALA A 68 -0.94 4.60 6.96
C ALA A 68 -1.07 3.91 8.33
N GLY A 69 -0.07 3.13 8.74
CA GLY A 69 -0.04 2.46 10.03
C GLY A 69 0.04 3.42 11.21
N LEU A 70 0.84 4.48 11.12
CA LEU A 70 0.94 5.52 12.15
C LEU A 70 -0.41 6.22 12.35
N ILE A 71 -1.05 6.69 11.28
CA ILE A 71 -2.34 7.38 11.35
C ILE A 71 -3.44 6.45 11.88
N ALA A 72 -3.51 5.22 11.37
CA ALA A 72 -4.46 4.23 11.85
C ALA A 72 -4.26 3.87 13.34
N SER A 73 -3.04 3.97 13.84
CA SER A 73 -2.71 3.70 15.24
C SER A 73 -3.12 4.84 16.18
N ILE A 74 -2.96 6.09 15.77
CA ILE A 74 -3.37 7.28 16.56
C ILE A 74 -4.90 7.30 16.75
N ALA A 75 -5.63 6.94 15.71
CA ALA A 75 -7.09 6.99 15.68
C ALA A 75 -7.76 5.76 16.33
N TRP A 76 -6.97 4.80 16.81
CA TRP A 76 -7.48 3.56 17.36
C TRP A 76 -7.98 3.75 18.80
N ARG A 77 -9.23 4.16 18.97
CA ARG A 77 -9.92 4.24 20.30
C ARG A 77 -11.29 3.54 20.32
N GLY A 78 -11.62 2.79 19.26
CA GLY A 78 -12.93 2.17 19.09
C GLY A 78 -12.94 0.65 19.29
N LYS A 79 -14.14 0.04 19.17
CA LYS A 79 -14.33 -1.42 19.21
C LYS A 79 -13.50 -2.07 18.11
N PRO A 80 -12.76 -3.14 18.43
CA PRO A 80 -11.84 -3.80 17.50
C PRO A 80 -12.45 -4.26 16.18
N SER A 81 -13.72 -4.60 16.17
CA SER A 81 -14.41 -5.23 15.05
C SER A 81 -15.25 -4.29 14.18
N ALA A 82 -15.22 -2.97 14.45
CA ALA A 82 -16.00 -1.99 13.69
C ALA A 82 -15.14 -1.30 12.62
N PHE A 83 -15.80 -0.80 11.58
CA PHE A 83 -15.18 0.10 10.62
C PHE A 83 -14.66 1.36 11.32
N ASN A 84 -13.42 1.70 11.05
CA ASN A 84 -12.81 2.91 11.58
C ASN A 84 -12.64 3.93 10.42
N PRO A 85 -13.33 5.08 10.43
CA PRO A 85 -13.25 6.07 9.37
C PRO A 85 -11.83 6.64 9.17
N PHE A 86 -11.00 6.61 10.21
CA PHE A 86 -9.59 7.02 10.09
C PHE A 86 -8.75 6.12 9.18
N TRP A 87 -9.20 4.90 8.87
CA TRP A 87 -8.54 4.08 7.85
C TRP A 87 -8.58 4.73 6.47
N VAL A 88 -9.66 5.46 6.15
CA VAL A 88 -9.74 6.22 4.89
C VAL A 88 -8.73 7.35 4.87
N ILE A 89 -8.60 8.09 5.97
CA ILE A 89 -7.59 9.16 6.10
C ILE A 89 -6.18 8.60 6.03
N ALA A 90 -5.94 7.49 6.73
CA ALA A 90 -4.65 6.79 6.72
C ALA A 90 -4.27 6.32 5.31
N ALA A 91 -5.23 5.73 4.60
CA ALA A 91 -5.02 5.31 3.22
C ALA A 91 -4.80 6.51 2.28
N ALA A 92 -5.56 7.59 2.42
CA ALA A 92 -5.37 8.80 1.62
C ALA A 92 -3.96 9.38 1.80
N ALA A 93 -3.46 9.47 3.04
CA ALA A 93 -2.10 9.93 3.32
C ALA A 93 -1.05 8.96 2.74
N GLY A 94 -1.23 7.65 2.91
CA GLY A 94 -0.37 6.63 2.31
C GLY A 94 -0.37 6.71 0.78
N THR A 95 -1.53 6.94 0.16
CA THR A 95 -1.66 7.13 -1.29
C THR A 95 -0.84 8.33 -1.78
N VAL A 96 -0.89 9.46 -1.07
CA VAL A 96 -0.10 10.66 -1.42
C VAL A 96 1.39 10.34 -1.38
N VAL A 97 1.85 9.61 -0.38
CA VAL A 97 3.26 9.21 -0.25
C VAL A 97 3.67 8.29 -1.40
N MET A 98 2.91 7.23 -1.66
CA MET A 98 3.24 6.25 -2.69
C MET A 98 3.16 6.87 -4.09
N ALA A 99 2.01 7.46 -4.44
CA ALA A 99 1.82 8.05 -5.76
C ALA A 99 2.78 9.22 -6.03
N GLY A 100 3.08 10.02 -5.00
CA GLY A 100 4.08 11.09 -5.07
C GLY A 100 5.50 10.54 -5.28
N GLY A 101 5.87 9.50 -4.56
CA GLY A 101 7.16 8.82 -4.72
C GLY A 101 7.36 8.27 -6.13
N TYR A 102 6.35 7.54 -6.64
CA TYR A 102 6.38 7.03 -8.01
C TYR A 102 6.36 8.16 -9.06
N LEU A 103 5.54 9.19 -8.85
CA LEU A 103 5.49 10.34 -9.76
C LEU A 103 6.88 10.97 -9.93
N ILE A 104 7.57 11.24 -8.82
CA ILE A 104 8.93 11.81 -8.84
C ILE A 104 9.90 10.88 -9.55
N ALA A 105 9.93 9.61 -9.19
CA ALA A 105 10.80 8.62 -9.79
C ALA A 105 10.56 8.48 -11.31
N GLN A 106 9.30 8.41 -11.71
CA GLN A 106 8.90 8.31 -13.12
C GLN A 106 9.26 9.55 -13.92
N ILE A 107 9.11 10.76 -13.35
CA ILE A 107 9.55 12.00 -14.01
C ILE A 107 11.04 11.92 -14.30
N LEU A 108 11.84 11.47 -13.34
CA LEU A 108 13.30 11.41 -13.47
C LEU A 108 13.76 10.31 -14.44
N MET A 109 13.07 9.17 -14.47
CA MET A 109 13.46 8.00 -15.26
C MET A 109 12.85 7.98 -16.67
N LEU A 110 11.60 8.42 -16.82
CA LEU A 110 10.80 8.24 -18.02
C LEU A 110 10.23 9.54 -18.60
N GLY A 111 10.38 10.64 -17.85
CA GLY A 111 9.84 11.95 -18.23
C GLY A 111 8.40 12.19 -17.79
N VAL A 112 8.00 13.47 -17.82
CA VAL A 112 6.72 13.96 -17.29
C VAL A 112 5.50 13.29 -17.95
N GLY A 113 5.55 13.05 -19.25
CA GLY A 113 4.43 12.45 -19.99
C GLY A 113 4.09 11.03 -19.50
N ALA A 114 5.10 10.20 -19.27
CA ALA A 114 4.93 8.85 -18.72
C ALA A 114 4.43 8.89 -17.27
N ALA A 115 5.00 9.76 -16.47
CA ALA A 115 4.62 9.91 -15.06
C ALA A 115 3.15 10.34 -14.90
N LEU A 116 2.68 11.31 -15.68
CA LEU A 116 1.29 11.74 -15.66
C LEU A 116 0.32 10.68 -16.19
N PHE A 117 0.77 9.84 -17.12
CA PHE A 117 -0.03 8.72 -17.61
C PHE A 117 -0.20 7.61 -16.54
N GLU A 118 0.85 7.35 -15.75
CA GLU A 118 0.83 6.33 -14.69
C GLU A 118 0.09 6.78 -13.42
N LEU A 119 0.06 8.07 -13.13
CA LEU A 119 -0.53 8.61 -11.91
C LEU A 119 -1.97 8.11 -11.64
N PRO A 120 -2.91 8.15 -12.61
CA PRO A 120 -4.27 7.62 -12.40
C PRO A 120 -4.29 6.13 -12.03
N TRP A 121 -3.38 5.33 -12.58
CA TRP A 121 -3.27 3.92 -12.29
C TRP A 121 -2.75 3.66 -10.87
N ASN A 122 -1.77 4.44 -10.41
CA ASN A 122 -1.30 4.42 -9.04
C ASN A 122 -2.42 4.79 -8.04
N LEU A 123 -3.24 5.80 -8.36
CA LEU A 123 -4.40 6.16 -7.55
C LEU A 123 -5.46 5.06 -7.53
N LEU A 124 -5.77 4.48 -8.68
CA LEU A 124 -6.72 3.37 -8.80
C LEU A 124 -6.25 2.14 -8.01
N GLN A 125 -4.96 1.80 -8.09
CA GLN A 125 -4.37 0.69 -7.34
C GLN A 125 -4.57 0.88 -5.83
N ASN A 126 -4.31 2.07 -5.32
CA ASN A 126 -4.52 2.39 -3.91
C ASN A 126 -6.00 2.31 -3.50
N LEU A 127 -6.91 2.78 -4.36
CA LEU A 127 -8.34 2.70 -4.10
C LEU A 127 -8.81 1.24 -4.01
N ILE A 128 -8.37 0.38 -4.93
CA ILE A 128 -8.61 -1.06 -4.90
C ILE A 128 -8.00 -1.67 -3.62
N GLY A 129 -6.79 -1.25 -3.28
CA GLY A 129 -6.09 -1.65 -2.07
C GLY A 129 -6.91 -1.38 -0.81
N LEU A 130 -7.41 -0.14 -0.68
CA LEU A 130 -8.26 0.24 0.44
C LEU A 130 -9.58 -0.54 0.48
N ALA A 131 -10.24 -0.67 -0.68
CA ALA A 131 -11.51 -1.39 -0.81
C ALA A 131 -11.39 -2.87 -0.40
N GLY A 132 -10.26 -3.51 -0.68
CA GLY A 132 -9.98 -4.88 -0.25
C GLY A 132 -9.51 -4.99 1.21
N ALA A 133 -8.69 -4.04 1.66
CA ALA A 133 -8.10 -4.09 3.00
C ALA A 133 -9.14 -3.90 4.12
N ILE A 134 -10.14 -3.03 3.93
CA ILE A 134 -11.18 -2.78 4.94
C ILE A 134 -11.94 -4.06 5.30
N PRO A 135 -12.61 -4.74 4.35
CA PRO A 135 -13.35 -5.95 4.69
C PRO A 135 -12.44 -7.08 5.21
N LEU A 136 -11.23 -7.20 4.66
CA LEU A 136 -10.27 -8.18 5.15
C LEU A 136 -9.87 -7.91 6.61
N THR A 137 -9.60 -6.65 6.96
CA THR A 137 -9.27 -6.26 8.34
C THR A 137 -10.42 -6.56 9.30
N ILE A 138 -11.64 -6.22 8.92
CA ILE A 138 -12.85 -6.48 9.72
C ILE A 138 -13.03 -7.98 9.91
N ALA A 139 -12.97 -8.76 8.83
CA ALA A 139 -13.15 -10.22 8.86
C ALA A 139 -12.10 -10.90 9.76
N VAL A 140 -10.82 -10.55 9.61
CA VAL A 140 -9.75 -11.15 10.44
C VAL A 140 -9.92 -10.80 11.91
N ARG A 141 -10.28 -9.56 12.24
CA ARG A 141 -10.50 -9.14 13.63
C ARG A 141 -11.73 -9.76 14.27
N GLN A 142 -12.77 -10.07 13.48
CA GLN A 142 -13.94 -10.79 13.95
C GLN A 142 -13.65 -12.28 14.17
N ALA A 143 -12.90 -12.88 13.25
CA ALA A 143 -12.55 -14.31 13.33
C ALA A 143 -11.50 -14.59 14.40
N TYR A 144 -10.55 -13.65 14.62
CA TYR A 144 -9.46 -13.80 15.58
C TYR A 144 -9.22 -12.51 16.37
N PRO A 145 -10.05 -12.18 17.37
CA PRO A 145 -9.93 -10.96 18.17
C PRO A 145 -8.54 -10.70 18.78
N PRO A 146 -7.76 -11.71 19.20
CA PRO A 146 -6.41 -11.50 19.75
C PRO A 146 -5.43 -10.82 18.78
N VAL A 147 -5.70 -10.84 17.46
CA VAL A 147 -4.86 -10.17 16.45
C VAL A 147 -4.67 -8.67 16.74
N THR A 148 -5.64 -8.04 17.42
CA THR A 148 -5.58 -6.61 17.76
C THR A 148 -4.51 -6.27 18.81
N GLN A 149 -3.96 -7.26 19.48
CA GLN A 149 -2.87 -7.13 20.45
C GLN A 149 -1.49 -7.25 19.78
N LEU A 150 -1.42 -7.76 18.56
CA LEU A 150 -0.19 -7.98 17.78
C LEU A 150 0.18 -6.73 16.97
N ARG A 151 0.32 -5.56 17.61
CA ARG A 151 0.63 -4.30 16.93
C ARG A 151 2.07 -3.87 17.21
N TRP A 152 2.79 -3.55 16.12
CA TRP A 152 4.21 -3.12 16.12
C TRP A 152 4.41 -1.81 15.39
#